data_a4886bfbdf0dd712b784fca3dd16e65f
#
_entry.id   a4886bfbdf0dd712b784fca3dd16e65f
#
_cell.length_a   1.000
_cell.length_b   1.000
_cell.length_c   1.000
_cell.angle_alpha   90.00
_cell.angle_beta   90.00
_cell.angle_gamma   90.00
#
_symmetry.space_group_name_H-M   'P 1'
#
loop_
_entity.id
_entity.type
_entity.pdbx_description
1 polymer ?
#
loop_
_entity_poly.entity_id
_entity_poly.type
_entity_poly.pdbx_seq_one_letter_code
_entity_poly.pdbx_strand_id
1 'polypeptide(L)'
;VLTYLYQKGEYDPEKNISFTPGPVHRLDRNTSGLVIFGKDMRALQDLNTMMKTRQGIEKKYLTIAMGHMKDATLSGYVKKNEDEGKMYLVKKDTPGALSMKTIVHVLKRCSTCSLVEVQLITGRTHQIRIHLSATGHPVMGDSKYGDFEWNKEVKKKFHLNNQFLHAYQLT
;
A
#
# COMPACT_ATOMS: atom_id res chain seq x y z
N VAL A 1 -14.51 -2.07 -12.90
CA VAL A 1 -15.41 -2.81 -11.99
C VAL A 1 -16.85 -2.61 -12.40
N LEU A 2 -17.37 -1.37 -12.52
CA LEU A 2 -18.78 -1.14 -12.87
C LEU A 2 -19.17 -1.80 -14.18
N THR A 3 -18.37 -1.63 -15.24
CA THR A 3 -18.59 -2.30 -16.54
C THR A 3 -18.66 -3.82 -16.41
N TYR A 4 -17.77 -4.41 -15.60
CA TYR A 4 -17.78 -5.85 -15.33
C TYR A 4 -19.06 -6.29 -14.61
N LEU A 5 -19.49 -5.56 -13.59
CA LEU A 5 -20.72 -5.86 -12.85
C LEU A 5 -21.97 -5.69 -13.73
N TYR A 6 -21.97 -4.68 -14.59
CA TYR A 6 -23.03 -4.48 -15.60
C TYR A 6 -23.12 -5.67 -16.56
N GLN A 7 -22.00 -6.09 -17.13
CA GLN A 7 -21.94 -7.26 -18.04
C GLN A 7 -22.36 -8.58 -17.36
N LYS A 8 -22.18 -8.67 -16.03
CA LYS A 8 -22.63 -9.82 -15.22
C LYS A 8 -24.11 -9.72 -14.81
N GLY A 9 -24.79 -8.62 -15.10
CA GLY A 9 -26.17 -8.38 -14.62
C GLY A 9 -26.28 -8.09 -13.12
N GLU A 10 -25.16 -7.80 -12.46
CA GLU A 10 -25.09 -7.55 -11.02
C GLU A 10 -25.23 -6.06 -10.65
N TYR A 11 -25.17 -5.17 -11.63
CA TYR A 11 -25.35 -3.73 -11.49
C TYR A 11 -25.87 -3.14 -12.80
N ASP A 12 -26.89 -2.27 -12.70
CA ASP A 12 -27.44 -1.54 -13.82
C ASP A 12 -27.61 -0.06 -13.41
N PRO A 13 -26.86 0.88 -14.02
CA PRO A 13 -26.90 2.30 -13.64
C PRO A 13 -28.29 2.94 -13.84
N GLU A 14 -29.12 2.41 -14.74
CA GLU A 14 -30.49 2.91 -14.98
C GLU A 14 -31.48 2.41 -13.92
N LYS A 15 -31.25 1.22 -13.35
CA LYS A 15 -32.09 0.62 -12.33
C LYS A 15 -31.61 0.88 -10.90
N ASN A 16 -30.29 0.94 -10.70
CA ASN A 16 -29.65 1.10 -9.38
C ASN A 16 -29.38 2.58 -9.06
N ILE A 17 -30.41 3.44 -9.10
CA ILE A 17 -30.29 4.89 -8.95
C ILE A 17 -29.78 5.30 -7.57
N SER A 18 -30.11 4.55 -6.51
CA SER A 18 -29.81 4.88 -5.12
C SER A 18 -28.41 4.47 -4.65
N PHE A 19 -27.71 3.62 -5.41
CA PHE A 19 -26.41 3.10 -5.02
C PHE A 19 -25.53 2.76 -6.22
N THR A 20 -24.27 3.15 -6.13
CA THR A 20 -23.21 2.74 -7.08
C THR A 20 -22.16 1.93 -6.33
N PRO A 21 -21.81 0.70 -6.79
CA PRO A 21 -20.72 -0.09 -6.23
C PRO A 21 -19.41 0.70 -6.17
N GLY A 22 -18.77 0.70 -5.02
CA GLY A 22 -17.60 1.54 -4.77
C GLY A 22 -16.45 0.83 -4.07
N PRO A 23 -15.21 1.33 -4.23
CA PRO A 23 -14.04 0.78 -3.55
C PRO A 23 -14.08 1.09 -2.06
N VAL A 24 -13.71 0.10 -1.24
CA VAL A 24 -13.61 0.23 0.23
C VAL A 24 -12.27 0.84 0.64
N HIS A 25 -11.25 0.67 -0.18
CA HIS A 25 -9.91 1.23 0.02
C HIS A 25 -9.24 1.51 -1.32
N ARG A 26 -8.05 2.03 -1.26
CA ARG A 26 -7.25 2.36 -2.45
C ARG A 26 -5.83 1.84 -2.32
N LEU A 27 -5.18 1.66 -3.47
CA LEU A 27 -3.74 1.47 -3.59
C LEU A 27 -3.08 2.79 -3.99
N ASP A 28 -1.78 2.92 -3.72
CA ASP A 28 -0.99 4.02 -4.26
C ASP A 28 -0.92 3.91 -5.79
N ARG A 29 -0.68 5.03 -6.46
CA ARG A 29 -0.39 5.03 -7.90
C ARG A 29 0.78 4.08 -8.18
N ASN A 30 0.62 3.20 -9.17
CA ASN A 30 1.58 2.17 -9.57
C ASN A 30 1.78 1.01 -8.56
N THR A 31 1.02 0.94 -7.47
CA THR A 31 0.92 -0.27 -6.65
C THR A 31 -0.13 -1.17 -7.25
N SER A 32 0.20 -2.43 -7.46
CA SER A 32 -0.72 -3.45 -7.99
C SER A 32 -1.36 -4.27 -6.88
N GLY A 33 -2.36 -5.07 -7.23
CA GLY A 33 -2.93 -6.07 -6.33
C GLY A 33 -4.42 -5.87 -6.03
N LEU A 34 -4.85 -6.44 -4.91
CA LEU A 34 -6.25 -6.59 -4.52
C LEU A 34 -6.86 -5.27 -4.03
N VAL A 35 -8.07 -4.99 -4.52
CA VAL A 35 -8.94 -3.91 -4.02
C VAL A 35 -10.33 -4.48 -3.79
N ILE A 36 -10.90 -4.22 -2.60
CA ILE A 36 -12.25 -4.64 -2.25
C ILE A 36 -13.26 -3.58 -2.71
N PHE A 37 -14.38 -4.04 -3.27
CA PHE A 37 -15.53 -3.21 -3.62
C PHE A 37 -16.76 -3.69 -2.86
N GLY A 38 -17.54 -2.75 -2.33
CA GLY A 38 -18.89 -3.03 -1.85
C GLY A 38 -19.85 -3.06 -3.04
N LYS A 39 -20.56 -4.17 -3.25
CA LYS A 39 -21.52 -4.35 -4.35
C LYS A 39 -22.91 -3.83 -4.03
N ASP A 40 -23.21 -3.64 -2.75
CA ASP A 40 -24.42 -3.02 -2.23
C ASP A 40 -24.09 -2.06 -1.08
N MET A 41 -25.06 -1.25 -0.68
CA MET A 41 -24.89 -0.21 0.35
C MET A 41 -24.47 -0.81 1.70
N ARG A 42 -25.08 -1.91 2.11
CA ARG A 42 -24.80 -2.56 3.40
C ARG A 42 -23.38 -3.12 3.41
N ALA A 43 -23.01 -3.89 2.39
CA ALA A 43 -21.66 -4.42 2.25
C ALA A 43 -20.60 -3.31 2.22
N LEU A 44 -20.86 -2.19 1.51
CA LEU A 44 -19.95 -1.06 1.47
C LEU A 44 -19.78 -0.41 2.85
N GLN A 45 -20.87 -0.23 3.61
CA GLN A 45 -20.83 0.34 4.96
C GLN A 45 -20.11 -0.58 5.95
N ASP A 46 -20.45 -1.88 5.95
CA ASP A 46 -19.82 -2.87 6.83
C ASP A 46 -18.30 -2.97 6.57
N LEU A 47 -17.91 -3.11 5.31
CA LEU A 47 -16.50 -3.17 4.91
C LEU A 47 -15.75 -1.85 5.23
N ASN A 48 -16.36 -0.69 5.03
CA ASN A 48 -15.77 0.59 5.44
C ASN A 48 -15.57 0.67 6.95
N THR A 49 -16.52 0.15 7.74
CA THR A 49 -16.40 0.07 9.20
C THR A 49 -15.25 -0.84 9.59
N MET A 50 -15.14 -2.04 9.02
CA MET A 50 -14.02 -2.96 9.25
C MET A 50 -12.67 -2.31 8.88
N MET A 51 -12.58 -1.62 7.73
CA MET A 51 -11.37 -0.88 7.33
C MET A 51 -11.00 0.23 8.30
N LYS A 52 -11.99 0.95 8.84
CA LYS A 52 -11.81 2.06 9.77
C LYS A 52 -11.40 1.59 11.15
N THR A 53 -12.07 0.56 11.68
CA THR A 53 -11.78 -0.03 12.99
C THR A 53 -10.60 -1.00 12.95
N ARG A 54 -10.26 -1.50 11.76
CA ARG A 54 -9.22 -2.51 11.51
C ARG A 54 -9.48 -3.85 12.19
N GLN A 55 -10.75 -4.14 12.43
CA GLN A 55 -11.19 -5.41 12.96
C GLN A 55 -11.61 -6.33 11.82
N GLY A 56 -11.03 -7.52 11.78
CA GLY A 56 -11.36 -8.54 10.79
C GLY A 56 -10.80 -8.28 9.38
N ILE A 57 -9.88 -7.33 9.20
CA ILE A 57 -9.19 -7.14 7.90
C ILE A 57 -7.69 -7.06 8.10
N GLU A 58 -6.99 -7.99 7.52
CA GLU A 58 -5.53 -8.01 7.41
C GLU A 58 -5.11 -7.71 5.96
N LYS A 59 -4.11 -6.85 5.79
CA LYS A 59 -3.57 -6.49 4.47
C LYS A 59 -2.09 -6.81 4.41
N LYS A 60 -1.73 -7.70 3.49
CA LYS A 60 -0.34 -8.08 3.23
C LYS A 60 0.09 -7.72 1.82
N TYR A 61 1.32 -7.28 1.74
CA TYR A 61 1.97 -6.86 0.51
C TYR A 61 3.25 -7.64 0.30
N LEU A 62 3.59 -7.90 -0.96
CA LEU A 62 4.92 -8.36 -1.36
C LEU A 62 5.70 -7.20 -1.96
N THR A 63 6.97 -7.11 -1.60
CA THR A 63 7.87 -6.12 -2.18
C THR A 63 9.32 -6.63 -2.19
N ILE A 64 10.14 -6.03 -3.07
CA ILE A 64 11.58 -6.19 -3.04
C ILE A 64 12.18 -4.93 -2.44
N ALA A 65 12.88 -5.10 -1.34
CA ALA A 65 13.58 -4.04 -0.61
C ALA A 65 15.09 -4.12 -0.87
N MET A 66 15.76 -2.98 -1.00
CA MET A 66 17.20 -2.89 -1.15
C MET A 66 17.95 -3.48 0.06
N GLY A 67 19.04 -4.18 -0.18
CA GLY A 67 19.93 -4.70 0.83
C GLY A 67 19.35 -5.90 1.61
N HIS A 68 20.07 -6.29 2.67
CA HIS A 68 19.72 -7.45 3.48
C HIS A 68 18.87 -7.06 4.68
N MET A 69 17.58 -7.06 4.49
CA MET A 69 16.61 -6.77 5.55
C MET A 69 16.50 -7.91 6.57
N LYS A 70 16.06 -7.60 7.79
CA LYS A 70 15.67 -8.56 8.85
C LYS A 70 14.19 -8.40 9.13
N ASP A 71 13.60 -9.45 9.73
CA ASP A 71 12.25 -9.37 10.27
C ASP A 71 12.18 -8.23 11.28
N ALA A 72 11.16 -7.39 11.17
CA ALA A 72 11.05 -6.19 11.98
C ALA A 72 9.61 -5.74 12.17
N THR A 73 9.35 -5.11 13.30
CA THR A 73 8.16 -4.27 13.49
C THR A 73 8.60 -2.81 13.46
N LEU A 74 8.19 -2.12 12.41
CA LEU A 74 8.53 -0.72 12.18
C LEU A 74 7.40 0.17 12.74
N SER A 75 7.77 1.16 13.53
CA SER A 75 6.84 2.13 14.11
C SER A 75 7.36 3.55 13.90
N GLY A 76 6.46 4.51 13.74
CA GLY A 76 6.84 5.90 13.55
C GLY A 76 5.62 6.81 13.41
N TYR A 77 5.88 8.05 13.06
CA TYR A 77 4.86 9.05 12.80
C TYR A 77 5.13 9.74 11.48
N VAL A 78 4.06 10.02 10.74
CA VAL A 78 4.13 10.72 9.46
C VAL A 78 3.23 11.94 9.44
N LYS A 79 3.65 12.92 8.67
CA LYS A 79 2.85 14.08 8.30
C LYS A 79 2.99 14.32 6.80
N LYS A 80 1.91 14.79 6.18
CA LYS A 80 1.92 15.18 4.78
C LYS A 80 2.49 16.60 4.66
N ASN A 81 3.41 16.79 3.72
CA ASN A 81 3.72 18.11 3.20
C ASN A 81 2.77 18.38 2.04
N GLU A 82 1.87 19.35 2.18
CA GLU A 82 0.85 19.62 1.17
C GLU A 82 1.45 20.19 -0.11
N ASP A 83 2.50 21.00 -0.01
CA ASP A 83 3.15 21.64 -1.15
C ASP A 83 3.86 20.63 -2.06
N GLU A 84 4.52 19.65 -1.48
CA GLU A 84 5.25 18.61 -2.22
C GLU A 84 4.40 17.35 -2.49
N GLY A 85 3.25 17.24 -1.87
CA GLY A 85 2.44 16.02 -1.91
C GLY A 85 3.18 14.77 -1.43
N LYS A 86 4.21 14.96 -0.57
CA LYS A 86 5.00 13.88 0.03
C LYS A 86 4.63 13.68 1.49
N MET A 87 4.83 12.46 1.95
CA MET A 87 4.76 12.13 3.37
C MET A 87 6.18 12.12 3.95
N TYR A 88 6.34 12.65 5.13
CA TYR A 88 7.61 12.71 5.86
C TYR A 88 7.48 12.08 7.23
N LEU A 89 8.54 11.41 7.67
CA LEU A 89 8.68 11.00 9.07
C LEU A 89 8.84 12.24 9.95
N VAL A 90 8.11 12.25 11.04
CA VAL A 90 8.11 13.35 12.02
C VAL A 90 8.18 12.79 13.44
N LYS A 91 8.49 13.67 14.41
CA LYS A 91 8.42 13.31 15.83
C LYS A 91 6.97 13.15 16.26
N LYS A 92 6.74 12.35 17.32
CA LYS A 92 5.41 12.06 17.87
C LYS A 92 4.62 13.35 18.18
N ASP A 93 5.28 14.33 18.74
CA ASP A 93 4.65 15.57 19.21
C ASP A 93 4.47 16.64 18.11
N THR A 94 4.76 16.30 16.85
CA THR A 94 4.54 17.20 15.73
C THR A 94 3.02 17.38 15.50
N PRO A 95 2.50 18.61 15.45
CA PRO A 95 1.08 18.85 15.20
C PRO A 95 0.61 18.21 13.88
N GLY A 96 -0.44 17.39 13.95
CA GLY A 96 -0.97 16.64 12.80
C GLY A 96 -0.21 15.38 12.44
N ALA A 97 0.72 14.92 13.28
CA ALA A 97 1.42 13.65 13.11
C ALA A 97 0.45 12.46 13.24
N LEU A 98 0.55 11.51 12.31
CA LEU A 98 -0.24 10.29 12.30
C LEU A 98 0.65 9.08 12.57
N SER A 99 0.29 8.27 13.56
CA SER A 99 1.05 7.04 13.87
C SER A 99 1.02 6.04 12.73
N MET A 100 2.14 5.35 12.51
CA MET A 100 2.27 4.21 11.59
C MET A 100 2.85 3.00 12.31
N LYS A 101 2.38 1.81 11.92
CA LYS A 101 2.96 0.54 12.34
C LYS A 101 2.88 -0.47 11.21
N THR A 102 4.01 -1.12 10.93
CA THR A 102 4.19 -2.08 9.83
C THR A 102 5.00 -3.25 10.33
N ILE A 103 4.59 -4.48 10.01
CA ILE A 103 5.35 -5.69 10.30
C ILE A 103 5.98 -6.16 8.99
N VAL A 104 7.24 -6.54 9.04
CA VAL A 104 8.02 -7.02 7.89
C VAL A 104 8.54 -8.40 8.18
N HIS A 105 8.29 -9.35 7.29
CA HIS A 105 8.84 -10.70 7.28
C HIS A 105 9.69 -10.90 6.03
N VAL A 106 10.93 -11.34 6.22
CA VAL A 106 11.85 -11.62 5.12
C VAL A 106 11.60 -13.01 4.59
N LEU A 107 11.11 -13.09 3.35
CA LEU A 107 10.84 -14.35 2.69
C LEU A 107 12.09 -14.95 2.02
N LYS A 108 12.92 -14.07 1.41
CA LYS A 108 14.14 -14.50 0.72
C LYS A 108 15.15 -13.36 0.65
N ARG A 109 16.42 -13.67 0.84
CA ARG A 109 17.53 -12.75 0.61
C ARG A 109 18.24 -13.09 -0.70
N CYS A 110 18.58 -12.07 -1.45
CA CYS A 110 19.43 -12.12 -2.64
C CYS A 110 20.74 -11.36 -2.35
N SER A 111 21.63 -11.27 -3.32
CA SER A 111 22.94 -10.61 -3.13
C SER A 111 22.83 -9.13 -2.72
N THR A 112 21.88 -8.40 -3.27
CA THR A 112 21.73 -6.95 -3.07
C THR A 112 20.35 -6.51 -2.62
N CYS A 113 19.43 -7.45 -2.39
CA CYS A 113 18.05 -7.16 -2.02
C CYS A 113 17.40 -8.27 -1.20
N SER A 114 16.22 -8.00 -0.68
CA SER A 114 15.38 -8.95 0.04
C SER A 114 13.96 -8.93 -0.51
N LEU A 115 13.39 -10.10 -0.76
CA LEU A 115 11.94 -10.26 -0.95
C LEU A 115 11.30 -10.29 0.42
N VAL A 116 10.36 -9.40 0.65
CA VAL A 116 9.69 -9.27 1.95
C VAL A 116 8.18 -9.27 1.82
N GLU A 117 7.53 -9.88 2.79
CA GLU A 117 6.11 -9.73 3.09
C GLU A 117 5.95 -8.57 4.07
N VAL A 118 4.99 -7.70 3.80
CA VAL A 118 4.73 -6.54 4.63
C VAL A 118 3.26 -6.50 5.04
N GLN A 119 3.01 -6.59 6.35
CA GLN A 119 1.67 -6.48 6.93
C GLN A 119 1.43 -5.05 7.42
N LEU A 120 0.32 -4.45 7.00
CA LEU A 120 -0.09 -3.13 7.43
C LEU A 120 -0.96 -3.20 8.70
N ILE A 121 -0.43 -2.77 9.83
CA ILE A 121 -1.21 -2.56 11.07
C ILE A 121 -1.93 -1.20 11.01
N THR A 122 -1.32 -0.21 10.41
CA THR A 122 -1.92 1.08 10.06
C THR A 122 -1.93 1.24 8.54
N GLY A 123 -2.74 2.14 7.98
CA GLY A 123 -2.85 2.36 6.52
C GLY A 123 -2.68 3.84 6.18
N ARG A 124 -1.48 4.39 6.36
CA ARG A 124 -1.17 5.77 5.97
C ARG A 124 -0.70 5.81 4.53
N THR A 125 -0.87 6.95 3.90
CA THR A 125 -0.39 7.18 2.53
C THR A 125 1.10 6.87 2.43
N HIS A 126 1.49 6.08 1.44
CA HIS A 126 2.86 5.64 1.16
C HIS A 126 3.55 4.91 2.34
N GLN A 127 2.81 4.36 3.30
CA GLN A 127 3.35 3.87 4.57
C GLN A 127 4.51 2.87 4.41
N ILE A 128 4.32 1.83 3.59
CA ILE A 128 5.35 0.80 3.35
C ILE A 128 6.60 1.45 2.76
N ARG A 129 6.42 2.29 1.76
CA ARG A 129 7.49 2.94 1.02
C ARG A 129 8.35 3.83 1.91
N ILE A 130 7.72 4.59 2.81
CA ILE A 130 8.41 5.48 3.76
C ILE A 130 9.10 4.67 4.85
N HIS A 131 8.45 3.68 5.44
CA HIS A 131 9.05 2.87 6.48
C HIS A 131 10.31 2.15 5.99
N LEU A 132 10.21 1.49 4.82
CA LEU A 132 11.36 0.77 4.25
C LEU A 132 12.49 1.72 3.85
N SER A 133 12.17 2.84 3.23
CA SER A 133 13.17 3.87 2.89
C SER A 133 13.88 4.43 4.10
N ALA A 134 13.14 4.73 5.17
CA ALA A 134 13.69 5.29 6.41
C ALA A 134 14.59 4.31 7.18
N THR A 135 14.45 3.02 6.95
CA THR A 135 15.34 1.99 7.54
C THR A 135 16.52 1.62 6.64
N GLY A 136 16.76 2.36 5.55
CA GLY A 136 17.84 2.09 4.60
C GLY A 136 17.55 0.96 3.61
N HIS A 137 16.29 0.52 3.52
CA HIS A 137 15.85 -0.56 2.64
C HIS A 137 14.73 -0.11 1.69
N PRO A 138 14.97 0.91 0.84
CA PRO A 138 13.92 1.43 -0.03
C PRO A 138 13.35 0.37 -0.96
N VAL A 139 12.09 0.56 -1.35
CA VAL A 139 11.39 -0.32 -2.30
C VAL A 139 12.02 -0.21 -3.69
N MET A 140 12.28 -1.35 -4.31
CA MET A 140 12.79 -1.43 -5.69
C MET A 140 11.88 -0.69 -6.66
N GLY A 141 12.46 0.20 -7.49
CA GLY A 141 11.74 0.96 -8.51
C GLY A 141 10.92 2.13 -7.98
N ASP A 142 11.00 2.45 -6.68
CA ASP A 142 10.28 3.58 -6.11
C ASP A 142 10.91 4.92 -6.53
N SER A 143 10.22 5.66 -7.39
CA SER A 143 10.67 6.95 -7.90
C SER A 143 10.59 8.10 -6.89
N LYS A 144 9.92 7.90 -5.73
CA LYS A 144 9.66 8.98 -4.75
C LYS A 144 10.47 8.82 -3.47
N TYR A 145 10.63 7.60 -2.98
CA TYR A 145 11.32 7.26 -1.73
C TYR A 145 12.45 6.24 -1.93
N GLY A 146 12.71 5.85 -3.18
CA GLY A 146 13.70 4.85 -3.54
C GLY A 146 15.12 5.37 -3.59
N ASP A 147 16.05 4.45 -3.84
CA ASP A 147 17.41 4.77 -4.22
C ASP A 147 17.49 4.97 -5.74
N PHE A 148 17.87 6.16 -6.17
CA PHE A 148 17.83 6.52 -7.60
C PHE A 148 18.90 5.80 -8.42
N GLU A 149 20.09 5.56 -7.87
CA GLU A 149 21.17 4.87 -8.61
C GLU A 149 20.82 3.40 -8.76
N TRP A 150 20.37 2.75 -7.69
CA TRP A 150 19.88 1.37 -7.77
C TRP A 150 18.71 1.24 -8.75
N ASN A 151 17.79 2.18 -8.74
CA ASN A 151 16.64 2.18 -9.65
C ASN A 151 17.05 2.31 -11.12
N LYS A 152 18.12 3.05 -11.45
CA LYS A 152 18.67 3.09 -12.82
C LYS A 152 19.17 1.72 -13.28
N GLU A 153 19.90 1.02 -12.42
CA GLU A 153 20.38 -0.33 -12.69
C GLU A 153 19.23 -1.32 -12.86
N VAL A 154 18.26 -1.28 -11.95
CA VAL A 154 17.06 -2.12 -11.96
C VAL A 154 16.24 -1.88 -13.24
N LYS A 155 16.06 -0.61 -13.62
CA LYS A 155 15.36 -0.25 -14.87
C LYS A 155 16.09 -0.80 -16.09
N LYS A 156 17.41 -0.65 -16.16
CA LYS A 156 18.23 -1.15 -17.27
C LYS A 156 18.19 -2.68 -17.39
N LYS A 157 18.23 -3.38 -16.26
CA LYS A 157 18.35 -4.84 -16.22
C LYS A 157 16.99 -5.56 -16.31
N PHE A 158 15.96 -5.01 -15.69
CA PHE A 158 14.65 -5.68 -15.51
C PHE A 158 13.48 -4.92 -16.16
N HIS A 159 13.73 -3.77 -16.80
CA HIS A 159 12.70 -2.90 -17.37
C HIS A 159 11.64 -2.44 -16.36
N LEU A 160 11.97 -2.45 -15.07
CA LEU A 160 11.08 -2.02 -13.99
C LEU A 160 11.06 -0.49 -13.88
N ASN A 161 9.90 0.13 -14.10
CA ASN A 161 9.74 1.59 -14.12
C ASN A 161 9.03 2.17 -12.90
N ASN A 162 8.42 1.32 -12.08
CA ASN A 162 7.61 1.71 -10.93
C ASN A 162 7.97 0.86 -9.72
N GLN A 163 7.49 1.27 -8.53
CA GLN A 163 7.72 0.52 -7.30
C GLN A 163 7.23 -0.93 -7.42
N PHE A 164 8.10 -1.88 -7.10
CA PHE A 164 7.74 -3.28 -6.97
C PHE A 164 7.01 -3.50 -5.65
N LEU A 165 5.71 -3.21 -5.65
CA LEU A 165 4.85 -3.30 -4.47
C LEU A 165 3.48 -3.86 -4.91
N HIS A 166 3.06 -4.97 -4.28
CA HIS A 166 1.87 -5.71 -4.67
C HIS A 166 1.03 -6.10 -3.45
N ALA A 167 -0.22 -5.65 -3.39
CA ALA A 167 -1.20 -6.09 -2.39
C ALA A 167 -1.68 -7.49 -2.75
N TYR A 168 -1.07 -8.52 -2.19
CA TYR A 168 -1.29 -9.89 -2.64
C TYR A 168 -2.30 -10.66 -1.79
N GLN A 169 -2.55 -10.22 -0.54
CA GLN A 169 -3.47 -10.89 0.36
C GLN A 169 -4.32 -9.89 1.15
N LEU A 170 -5.60 -10.17 1.20
CA LEU A 170 -6.60 -9.54 2.05
C LEU A 170 -7.37 -10.66 2.77
N THR A 171 -7.38 -10.63 4.10
CA THR A 171 -8.05 -11.64 4.95
C THR A 171 -8.96 -10.94 5.93
#